data_5dfc1ad7f24d43cb87f2be1f36ce187f
#
_entry.id   5dfc1ad7f24d43cb87f2be1f36ce187f
#
_cell.length_a   1.000
_cell.length_b   1.000
_cell.length_c   1.000
_cell.angle_alpha   90.00
_cell.angle_beta   90.00
_cell.angle_gamma   90.00
#
_symmetry.space_group_name_H-M   'P 1'
#
loop_
_entity.id
_entity.type
_entity.pdbx_description
1 polymer ?
#
loop_
_entity_poly.entity_id
_entity_poly.type
_entity_poly.pdbx_seq_one_letter_code
_entity_poly.pdbx_strand_id
1 'polypeptide(L)'
;MEEELFLIDQDGSLARAADDVIVKAAELLESDSNLLEDCWRTVLGLDPEPNPAQIEYLTQPLPPDEVIEACKAGRELIKKAAVELGLQVMLESMHPFESDPLPINGTHINVMVKLKDQPYMTPKQMLVVYNWLWYNLPIIIAATANTPYCCGGKNFAASCRLLKSRVLKPNYYAAIKRLEKRPYLTKTQYYGRLRYRLRLRKDTEFEERVVAHPDGRRLVDITPRGPASNVTGDENDSPTRNRVEVRVIDNQKSMKYLHDVVMLIVGLSLEALYMYEVEGKLPPNDPNHFDNRREAIEKGINATFVIDGRKIDAEDALLKIISRVDKFLEHLGLRFISPLKNGKVELQERPKLNVEYAHKDVIKYIGNYAEVILGSNKTVEIKGKRYTIPKGTKVIGKLVPMASYKYRVDNKGFVKDIVKGVVTLGIKRNGVEIPLDESDRIVNVMSELEYLMRSMRGLL
;
A
#
# COMPACT_ATOMS: atom_id res chain seq x y z
N MET A 1 2.46 0.17 -13.62
CA MET A 1 2.36 -0.33 -12.23
C MET A 1 3.39 0.38 -11.38
N GLU A 2 3.10 0.45 -10.10
CA GLU A 2 3.98 0.97 -9.05
C GLU A 2 3.96 -0.06 -7.92
N GLU A 3 5.10 -0.34 -7.31
CA GLU A 3 5.16 -1.22 -6.15
C GLU A 3 6.16 -0.67 -5.12
N GLU A 4 5.67 -0.48 -3.92
CA GLU A 4 6.41 0.03 -2.78
C GLU A 4 7.02 -1.13 -1.98
N LEU A 5 8.28 -1.02 -1.57
CA LEU A 5 9.03 -2.07 -0.86
C LEU A 5 9.69 -1.51 0.39
N PHE A 6 9.85 -2.32 1.43
CA PHE A 6 10.65 -1.95 2.60
C PHE A 6 12.09 -2.36 2.44
N LEU A 7 12.97 -1.47 2.88
CA LEU A 7 14.38 -1.76 3.14
C LEU A 7 14.54 -2.07 4.63
N ILE A 8 15.25 -3.14 4.93
CA ILE A 8 15.49 -3.58 6.31
C ILE A 8 16.96 -3.87 6.53
N ASP A 9 17.43 -3.59 7.75
CA ASP A 9 18.74 -3.96 8.24
C ASP A 9 18.84 -5.47 8.52
N GLN A 10 20.05 -5.94 8.80
CA GLN A 10 20.29 -7.35 9.15
C GLN A 10 19.64 -7.77 10.47
N ASP A 11 19.38 -6.84 11.36
CA ASP A 11 18.62 -7.05 12.60
C ASP A 11 17.10 -6.97 12.39
N GLY A 12 16.66 -6.64 11.16
CA GLY A 12 15.28 -6.61 10.73
C GLY A 12 14.52 -5.34 11.02
N SER A 13 15.19 -4.30 11.48
CA SER A 13 14.60 -2.98 11.61
C SER A 13 14.49 -2.29 10.24
N LEU A 14 13.62 -1.27 10.15
CA LEU A 14 13.49 -0.46 8.94
C LEU A 14 14.77 0.35 8.70
N ALA A 15 15.42 0.10 7.55
CA ALA A 15 16.65 0.79 7.13
C ALA A 15 16.30 2.07 6.36
N ARG A 16 16.71 3.22 6.89
CA ARG A 16 16.46 4.53 6.26
C ARG A 16 17.45 4.84 5.14
N ALA A 17 17.44 4.04 4.08
CA ALA A 17 18.47 4.03 3.04
C ALA A 17 17.92 4.09 1.61
N ALA A 18 16.68 4.55 1.40
CA ALA A 18 16.08 4.59 0.06
C ALA A 18 16.93 5.40 -0.93
N ASP A 19 17.42 6.57 -0.52
CA ASP A 19 18.27 7.41 -1.40
C ASP A 19 19.59 6.71 -1.74
N ASP A 20 20.21 6.03 -0.77
CA ASP A 20 21.47 5.29 -0.99
C ASP A 20 21.25 4.10 -1.95
N VAL A 21 20.11 3.40 -1.80
CA VAL A 21 19.75 2.29 -2.70
C VAL A 21 19.49 2.79 -4.12
N ILE A 22 18.87 3.97 -4.30
CA ILE A 22 18.67 4.57 -5.63
C ILE A 22 19.99 4.94 -6.28
N VAL A 23 20.91 5.55 -5.53
CA VAL A 23 22.27 5.87 -6.04
C VAL A 23 23.01 4.59 -6.44
N LYS A 24 22.98 3.56 -5.58
CA LYS A 24 23.59 2.26 -5.87
C LYS A 24 22.97 1.57 -7.08
N ALA A 25 21.66 1.66 -7.27
CA ALA A 25 20.99 1.14 -8.45
C ALA A 25 21.47 1.82 -9.74
N ALA A 26 21.68 3.14 -9.72
CA ALA A 26 22.25 3.87 -10.84
C ALA A 26 23.66 3.37 -11.17
N GLU A 27 24.55 3.22 -10.18
CA GLU A 27 25.90 2.68 -10.36
C GLU A 27 25.88 1.26 -10.97
N LEU A 28 24.94 0.40 -10.53
CA LEU A 28 24.79 -0.95 -11.08
C LEU A 28 24.36 -0.92 -12.55
N LEU A 29 23.43 -0.05 -12.92
CA LEU A 29 22.97 0.09 -14.29
C LEU A 29 24.07 0.64 -15.22
N GLU A 30 24.98 1.47 -14.72
CA GLU A 30 26.14 1.93 -15.47
C GLU A 30 27.20 0.85 -15.69
N SER A 31 27.32 -0.10 -14.77
CA SER A 31 28.36 -1.15 -14.77
C SER A 31 27.90 -2.49 -15.35
N ASP A 32 26.59 -2.80 -15.33
CA ASP A 32 26.00 -4.07 -15.81
C ASP A 32 25.08 -3.81 -17.01
N SER A 33 25.60 -4.01 -18.25
CA SER A 33 24.85 -3.79 -19.49
C SER A 33 23.63 -4.69 -19.63
N ASN A 34 23.65 -5.91 -19.08
CA ASN A 34 22.51 -6.83 -19.14
C ASN A 34 21.38 -6.32 -18.23
N LEU A 35 21.73 -5.89 -17.02
CA LEU A 35 20.78 -5.31 -16.09
C LEU A 35 20.16 -4.02 -16.66
N LEU A 36 20.97 -3.20 -17.32
CA LEU A 36 20.51 -1.99 -18.00
C LEU A 36 19.52 -2.34 -19.12
N GLU A 37 19.81 -3.34 -19.95
CA GLU A 37 18.93 -3.76 -21.04
C GLU A 37 17.58 -4.27 -20.52
N ASP A 38 17.60 -5.10 -19.46
CA ASP A 38 16.40 -5.61 -18.81
C ASP A 38 15.52 -4.50 -18.24
N CYS A 39 16.13 -3.48 -17.65
CA CYS A 39 15.41 -2.36 -17.04
C CYS A 39 14.98 -1.28 -18.04
N TRP A 40 15.79 -1.00 -19.07
CA TRP A 40 15.60 0.14 -19.96
C TRP A 40 14.25 0.24 -20.64
N ARG A 41 13.69 -0.90 -21.02
CA ARG A 41 12.40 -0.97 -21.72
C ARG A 41 11.21 -1.16 -20.78
N THR A 42 11.47 -1.52 -19.56
CA THR A 42 10.45 -2.05 -18.63
C THR A 42 10.24 -1.17 -17.40
N VAL A 43 11.33 -0.71 -16.78
CA VAL A 43 11.30 0.13 -15.58
C VAL A 43 11.35 1.61 -15.99
N LEU A 44 10.42 2.41 -15.48
CA LEU A 44 10.39 3.85 -15.69
C LEU A 44 11.34 4.57 -14.74
N GLY A 45 11.43 4.11 -13.50
CA GLY A 45 12.28 4.72 -12.48
C GLY A 45 12.14 4.08 -11.11
N LEU A 46 12.95 4.59 -10.18
CA LEU A 46 12.88 4.34 -8.75
C LEU A 46 12.62 5.66 -8.04
N ASP A 47 11.67 5.68 -7.12
CA ASP A 47 11.33 6.85 -6.31
C ASP A 47 11.42 6.53 -4.81
N PRO A 48 11.90 7.48 -3.98
CA PRO A 48 11.84 7.34 -2.53
C PRO A 48 10.45 7.73 -2.05
N GLU A 49 9.89 6.97 -1.12
CA GLU A 49 8.67 7.28 -0.44
C GLU A 49 8.89 8.29 0.72
N PRO A 50 7.82 8.92 1.27
CA PRO A 50 7.95 9.82 2.41
C PRO A 50 8.66 9.22 3.63
N ASN A 51 8.55 7.90 3.83
CA ASN A 51 9.38 7.20 4.79
C ASN A 51 10.67 6.73 4.10
N PRO A 52 11.86 7.15 4.55
CA PRO A 52 13.12 6.83 3.90
C PRO A 52 13.52 5.34 3.96
N ALA A 53 12.75 4.50 4.63
CA ALA A 53 12.89 3.05 4.58
C ALA A 53 12.00 2.39 3.52
N GLN A 54 11.32 3.18 2.70
CA GLN A 54 10.46 2.72 1.62
C GLN A 54 10.99 3.22 0.29
N ILE A 55 11.02 2.33 -0.68
CA ILE A 55 11.42 2.58 -2.06
C ILE A 55 10.34 2.05 -3.00
N GLU A 56 10.04 2.81 -4.03
CA GLU A 56 9.08 2.44 -5.06
C GLU A 56 9.80 2.24 -6.40
N TYR A 57 9.39 1.23 -7.16
CA TYR A 57 9.70 1.20 -8.58
C TYR A 57 8.42 1.45 -9.40
N LEU A 58 8.61 2.12 -10.53
CA LEU A 58 7.57 2.40 -11.49
C LEU A 58 7.87 1.66 -12.80
N THR A 59 6.85 1.04 -13.40
CA THR A 59 7.00 0.43 -14.72
C THR A 59 6.62 1.41 -15.81
N GLN A 60 7.17 1.20 -17.01
CA GLN A 60 6.66 1.83 -18.23
C GLN A 60 5.17 1.46 -18.42
N PRO A 61 4.39 2.27 -19.17
CA PRO A 61 3.07 1.85 -19.65
C PRO A 61 3.23 0.69 -20.65
N LEU A 62 2.95 -0.51 -20.19
CA LEU A 62 3.16 -1.76 -20.95
C LEU A 62 1.85 -2.51 -21.13
N PRO A 63 1.76 -3.39 -22.17
CA PRO A 63 0.71 -4.40 -22.25
C PRO A 63 0.67 -5.28 -21.00
N PRO A 64 -0.51 -5.85 -20.66
CA PRO A 64 -0.68 -6.62 -19.43
C PRO A 64 0.22 -7.87 -19.30
N ASP A 65 0.60 -8.49 -20.39
CA ASP A 65 1.49 -9.63 -20.44
C ASP A 65 2.98 -9.25 -20.23
N GLU A 66 3.37 -8.04 -20.59
CA GLU A 66 4.75 -7.54 -20.45
C GLU A 66 5.00 -6.91 -19.07
N VAL A 67 3.97 -6.38 -18.40
CA VAL A 67 4.13 -5.62 -17.15
C VAL A 67 4.72 -6.47 -16.02
N ILE A 68 4.54 -7.78 -16.03
CA ILE A 68 5.07 -8.69 -15.02
C ILE A 68 6.59 -8.85 -15.13
N GLU A 69 7.13 -8.86 -16.33
CA GLU A 69 8.60 -8.86 -16.53
C GLU A 69 9.19 -7.55 -16.05
N ALA A 70 8.50 -6.42 -16.28
CA ALA A 70 8.88 -5.14 -15.71
C ALA A 70 8.91 -5.15 -14.17
N CYS A 71 7.93 -5.78 -13.53
CA CYS A 71 7.91 -5.93 -12.07
C CYS A 71 9.07 -6.79 -11.55
N LYS A 72 9.42 -7.86 -12.29
CA LYS A 72 10.60 -8.67 -11.95
C LYS A 72 11.88 -7.85 -12.04
N ALA A 73 12.06 -7.08 -13.13
CA ALA A 73 13.22 -6.24 -13.33
C ALA A 73 13.34 -5.17 -12.22
N GLY A 74 12.25 -4.48 -11.86
CA GLY A 74 12.22 -3.50 -10.79
C GLY A 74 12.58 -4.07 -9.42
N ARG A 75 11.99 -5.22 -9.07
CA ARG A 75 12.33 -5.92 -7.81
C ARG A 75 13.78 -6.38 -7.78
N GLU A 76 14.29 -6.91 -8.89
CA GLU A 76 15.67 -7.39 -8.98
C GLU A 76 16.68 -6.24 -8.88
N LEU A 77 16.41 -5.10 -9.51
CA LEU A 77 17.24 -3.90 -9.42
C LEU A 77 17.36 -3.41 -7.98
N ILE A 78 16.22 -3.21 -7.30
CA ILE A 78 16.22 -2.77 -5.90
C ILE A 78 16.93 -3.78 -5.01
N LYS A 79 16.68 -5.09 -5.20
CA LYS A 79 17.32 -6.14 -4.40
C LYS A 79 18.82 -6.16 -4.58
N LYS A 80 19.33 -6.10 -5.82
CA LYS A 80 20.78 -6.05 -6.08
C LYS A 80 21.42 -4.85 -5.41
N ALA A 81 20.83 -3.67 -5.56
CA ALA A 81 21.33 -2.45 -4.94
C ALA A 81 21.32 -2.52 -3.40
N ALA A 82 20.26 -3.05 -2.80
CA ALA A 82 20.16 -3.21 -1.36
C ALA A 82 21.20 -4.17 -0.82
N VAL A 83 21.43 -5.32 -1.47
CA VAL A 83 22.44 -6.32 -1.07
C VAL A 83 23.86 -5.75 -1.10
N GLU A 84 24.22 -4.93 -2.08
CA GLU A 84 25.52 -4.25 -2.15
C GLU A 84 25.75 -3.29 -0.97
N LEU A 85 24.67 -2.80 -0.36
CA LEU A 85 24.70 -1.95 0.84
C LEU A 85 24.55 -2.75 2.15
N GLY A 86 24.53 -4.08 2.07
CA GLY A 86 24.34 -4.95 3.24
C GLY A 86 22.90 -4.96 3.78
N LEU A 87 21.93 -4.50 2.98
CA LEU A 87 20.53 -4.44 3.32
C LEU A 87 19.74 -5.60 2.70
N GLN A 88 18.50 -5.75 3.15
CA GLN A 88 17.54 -6.72 2.62
C GLN A 88 16.26 -6.01 2.17
N VAL A 89 15.50 -6.66 1.29
CA VAL A 89 14.21 -6.15 0.80
C VAL A 89 13.06 -7.00 1.35
N MET A 90 12.08 -6.34 1.93
CA MET A 90 10.87 -6.98 2.45
C MET A 90 9.67 -6.63 1.56
N LEU A 91 8.96 -7.67 1.08
CA LEU A 91 7.77 -7.56 0.24
C LEU A 91 6.45 -7.45 1.02
N GLU A 92 6.50 -7.32 2.35
CA GLU A 92 5.29 -7.15 3.15
C GLU A 92 4.70 -5.75 2.94
N SER A 93 3.37 -5.66 2.89
CA SER A 93 2.71 -4.36 2.76
C SER A 93 2.66 -3.55 4.07
N MET A 94 3.03 -4.16 5.17
CA MET A 94 3.21 -3.53 6.46
C MET A 94 4.28 -4.27 7.24
N HIS A 95 5.19 -3.54 7.85
CA HIS A 95 6.18 -4.18 8.70
C HIS A 95 5.48 -4.80 9.92
N PRO A 96 5.64 -6.12 10.20
CA PRO A 96 4.81 -6.82 11.20
C PRO A 96 5.00 -6.30 12.62
N PHE A 97 6.11 -5.65 12.91
CA PHE A 97 6.46 -5.20 14.26
C PHE A 97 6.44 -3.69 14.43
N GLU A 98 6.51 -2.92 13.34
CA GLU A 98 6.45 -1.47 13.43
C GLU A 98 5.10 -1.04 14.03
N SER A 99 5.17 -0.13 15.01
CA SER A 99 3.98 0.37 15.71
C SER A 99 3.33 1.55 15.00
N ASP A 100 4.11 2.27 14.19
CA ASP A 100 3.60 3.39 13.40
C ASP A 100 2.88 2.84 12.17
N PRO A 101 1.57 3.11 12.00
CA PRO A 101 0.82 2.67 10.84
C PRO A 101 1.07 3.52 9.58
N LEU A 102 1.97 4.50 9.62
CA LEU A 102 2.31 5.33 8.45
C LEU A 102 3.14 4.60 7.40
N PRO A 103 4.18 3.80 7.77
CA PRO A 103 4.87 3.00 6.78
C PRO A 103 4.00 1.85 6.30
N ILE A 104 3.40 2.02 5.16
CA ILE A 104 2.60 1.01 4.46
C ILE A 104 3.05 0.94 3.01
N ASN A 105 3.18 -0.25 2.49
CA ASN A 105 3.49 -0.54 1.10
C ASN A 105 2.28 -1.10 0.36
N GLY A 106 2.26 -0.93 -0.94
CA GLY A 106 1.21 -1.50 -1.78
C GLY A 106 1.66 -1.68 -3.21
N THR A 107 0.88 -2.46 -3.92
CA THR A 107 0.96 -2.56 -5.37
C THR A 107 -0.13 -1.70 -5.97
N HIS A 108 0.24 -0.74 -6.80
CA HIS A 108 -0.70 0.15 -7.48
C HIS A 108 -0.79 -0.23 -8.96
N ILE A 109 -1.99 -0.59 -9.42
CA ILE A 109 -2.24 -0.95 -10.80
C ILE A 109 -2.94 0.21 -11.49
N ASN A 110 -2.24 0.84 -12.42
CA ASN A 110 -2.77 1.88 -13.28
C ASN A 110 -3.29 1.24 -14.57
N VAL A 111 -4.60 1.27 -14.81
CA VAL A 111 -5.22 0.71 -16.01
C VAL A 111 -5.74 1.80 -16.93
N MET A 112 -5.39 1.68 -18.19
CA MET A 112 -5.91 2.49 -19.29
C MET A 112 -6.31 1.54 -20.43
N VAL A 113 -7.49 1.73 -20.98
CA VAL A 113 -7.96 0.95 -22.14
C VAL A 113 -7.95 1.85 -23.35
N LYS A 114 -7.30 1.39 -24.45
CA LYS A 114 -7.33 2.05 -25.75
C LYS A 114 -8.34 1.34 -26.65
N LEU A 115 -9.25 2.08 -27.23
CA LEU A 115 -10.10 1.60 -28.30
C LEU A 115 -9.42 1.83 -29.65
N LYS A 116 -9.81 1.07 -30.68
CA LYS A 116 -9.14 1.05 -32.00
C LYS A 116 -8.90 2.45 -32.58
N ASP A 117 -9.88 3.32 -32.47
CA ASP A 117 -9.85 4.67 -33.07
C ASP A 117 -9.71 5.78 -32.03
N GLN A 118 -9.38 5.41 -30.77
CA GLN A 118 -9.33 6.35 -29.67
C GLN A 118 -8.15 6.05 -28.73
N PRO A 119 -7.10 6.87 -28.75
CA PRO A 119 -5.85 6.57 -28.03
C PRO A 119 -5.95 6.75 -26.51
N TYR A 120 -7.09 7.23 -25.97
CA TYR A 120 -7.29 7.47 -24.55
C TYR A 120 -8.76 7.32 -24.14
N MET A 121 -9.01 7.09 -22.85
CA MET A 121 -10.38 7.06 -22.32
C MET A 121 -10.98 8.45 -22.24
N THR A 122 -12.22 8.58 -22.68
CA THR A 122 -13.04 9.77 -22.41
C THR A 122 -13.40 9.85 -20.92
N PRO A 123 -13.85 11.02 -20.40
CA PRO A 123 -14.36 11.11 -19.03
C PRO A 123 -15.45 10.08 -18.70
N LYS A 124 -16.35 9.79 -19.65
CA LYS A 124 -17.42 8.80 -19.47
C LYS A 124 -16.89 7.37 -19.39
N GLN A 125 -15.96 7.02 -20.26
CA GLN A 125 -15.31 5.68 -20.23
C GLN A 125 -14.51 5.51 -18.94
N MET A 126 -13.75 6.54 -18.54
CA MET A 126 -13.02 6.50 -17.25
C MET A 126 -13.98 6.37 -16.06
N LEU A 127 -15.12 7.07 -16.08
CA LEU A 127 -16.16 6.93 -15.05
C LEU A 127 -16.69 5.51 -14.96
N VAL A 128 -16.97 4.89 -16.10
CA VAL A 128 -17.52 3.53 -16.16
C VAL A 128 -16.53 2.51 -15.65
N VAL A 129 -15.27 2.58 -16.11
CA VAL A 129 -14.18 1.71 -15.62
C VAL A 129 -13.97 1.91 -14.11
N TYR A 130 -13.92 3.17 -13.66
CA TYR A 130 -13.78 3.47 -12.24
C TYR A 130 -14.92 2.89 -11.40
N ASN A 131 -16.17 3.14 -11.77
CA ASN A 131 -17.32 2.69 -10.99
C ASN A 131 -17.48 1.15 -11.01
N TRP A 132 -17.07 0.48 -12.09
CA TRP A 132 -17.09 -0.98 -12.14
C TRP A 132 -15.99 -1.60 -11.29
N LEU A 133 -14.78 -1.04 -11.31
CA LEU A 133 -13.71 -1.44 -10.41
C LEU A 133 -14.07 -1.13 -8.95
N TRP A 134 -14.69 0.03 -8.68
CA TRP A 134 -15.20 0.38 -7.36
C TRP A 134 -16.26 -0.62 -6.86
N TYR A 135 -17.22 -0.97 -7.70
CA TYR A 135 -18.26 -1.96 -7.37
C TYR A 135 -17.64 -3.32 -6.98
N ASN A 136 -16.63 -3.76 -7.68
CA ASN A 136 -15.93 -5.03 -7.44
C ASN A 136 -14.76 -4.91 -6.44
N LEU A 137 -14.51 -3.72 -5.88
CA LEU A 137 -13.37 -3.47 -5.00
C LEU A 137 -13.32 -4.37 -3.76
N PRO A 138 -14.43 -4.68 -3.05
CA PRO A 138 -14.40 -5.62 -1.95
C PRO A 138 -13.86 -7.00 -2.35
N ILE A 139 -14.18 -7.48 -3.56
CA ILE A 139 -13.70 -8.77 -4.06
C ILE A 139 -12.22 -8.69 -4.43
N ILE A 140 -11.78 -7.57 -5.03
CA ILE A 140 -10.36 -7.32 -5.29
C ILE A 140 -9.56 -7.32 -3.98
N ILE A 141 -10.05 -6.64 -2.93
CA ILE A 141 -9.42 -6.65 -1.60
C ILE A 141 -9.36 -8.08 -1.06
N ALA A 142 -10.48 -8.82 -1.09
CA ALA A 142 -10.53 -10.18 -0.58
C ALA A 142 -9.54 -11.12 -1.27
N ALA A 143 -9.37 -10.97 -2.60
CA ALA A 143 -8.43 -11.74 -3.39
C ALA A 143 -6.96 -11.37 -3.11
N THR A 144 -6.67 -10.12 -2.73
CA THR A 144 -5.30 -9.59 -2.64
C THR A 144 -4.83 -9.32 -1.21
N ALA A 145 -5.70 -9.44 -0.20
CA ALA A 145 -5.35 -9.25 1.20
C ALA A 145 -4.29 -10.26 1.66
N ASN A 146 -3.09 -9.75 1.96
CA ASN A 146 -1.90 -10.56 2.25
C ASN A 146 -1.01 -9.96 3.35
N THR A 147 -1.58 -9.15 4.24
CA THR A 147 -0.85 -8.46 5.30
C THR A 147 -1.49 -8.73 6.67
N PRO A 148 -1.46 -10.00 7.14
CA PRO A 148 -2.21 -10.38 8.34
C PRO A 148 -1.57 -9.92 9.65
N TYR A 149 -0.32 -9.50 9.64
CA TYR A 149 0.43 -9.18 10.85
C TYR A 149 0.80 -7.72 10.94
N CYS A 150 0.66 -7.14 12.12
CA CYS A 150 1.15 -5.81 12.47
C CYS A 150 1.32 -5.65 13.99
N CYS A 151 1.88 -4.53 14.42
CA CYS A 151 1.86 -4.07 15.81
C CYS A 151 2.38 -5.13 16.81
N GLY A 152 3.60 -5.61 16.59
CA GLY A 152 4.23 -6.64 17.42
C GLY A 152 3.88 -8.07 16.99
N GLY A 153 3.63 -8.31 15.72
CA GLY A 153 3.38 -9.64 15.16
C GLY A 153 1.98 -10.19 15.43
N LYS A 154 1.02 -9.33 15.78
CA LYS A 154 -0.37 -9.75 15.99
C LYS A 154 -1.11 -9.88 14.66
N ASN A 155 -1.95 -10.89 14.57
CA ASN A 155 -2.91 -11.05 13.49
C ASN A 155 -4.21 -10.33 13.86
N PHE A 156 -4.54 -9.26 13.11
CA PHE A 156 -5.77 -8.48 13.35
C PHE A 156 -6.79 -8.62 12.22
N ALA A 157 -6.33 -8.86 11.00
CA ALA A 157 -7.16 -8.84 9.81
C ALA A 157 -6.45 -9.60 8.68
N ALA A 158 -7.12 -9.82 7.56
CA ALA A 158 -6.48 -10.33 6.35
C ALA A 158 -5.55 -9.28 5.72
N SER A 159 -5.95 -7.98 5.81
CA SER A 159 -5.08 -6.85 5.45
C SER A 159 -4.99 -5.85 6.62
N CYS A 160 -3.98 -5.99 7.45
CA CYS A 160 -3.65 -5.00 8.48
C CYS A 160 -3.29 -3.64 7.85
N ARG A 161 -2.69 -3.63 6.66
CA ARG A 161 -2.40 -2.42 5.89
C ARG A 161 -3.66 -1.57 5.69
N LEU A 162 -4.72 -2.14 5.16
CA LEU A 162 -5.97 -1.43 4.91
C LEU A 162 -6.74 -1.12 6.19
N LEU A 163 -6.65 -1.99 7.21
CA LEU A 163 -7.30 -1.78 8.50
C LEU A 163 -6.67 -0.63 9.29
N LYS A 164 -5.35 -0.53 9.31
CA LYS A 164 -4.59 0.40 10.17
C LYS A 164 -4.15 1.68 9.45
N SER A 165 -4.21 1.72 8.13
CA SER A 165 -3.78 2.89 7.36
C SER A 165 -4.55 4.15 7.79
N ARG A 166 -3.80 5.19 8.16
CA ARG A 166 -4.35 6.52 8.43
C ARG A 166 -4.44 7.37 7.17
N VAL A 167 -3.72 6.99 6.14
CA VAL A 167 -3.60 7.77 4.89
C VAL A 167 -4.53 7.24 3.80
N LEU A 168 -4.60 5.92 3.60
CA LEU A 168 -5.47 5.33 2.59
C LEU A 168 -6.92 5.31 3.07
N LYS A 169 -7.80 5.97 2.34
CA LYS A 169 -9.21 6.14 2.71
C LYS A 169 -10.13 5.49 1.68
N PRO A 170 -11.29 4.96 2.11
CA PRO A 170 -12.32 4.55 1.18
C PRO A 170 -12.82 5.75 0.38
N ASN A 171 -13.22 5.51 -0.85
CA ASN A 171 -13.84 6.51 -1.70
C ASN A 171 -15.21 6.06 -2.23
N TYR A 172 -15.90 6.98 -2.88
CA TYR A 172 -17.31 6.85 -3.21
C TYR A 172 -17.51 6.51 -4.67
N TYR A 173 -18.70 6.08 -5.00
CA TYR A 173 -19.20 6.00 -6.37
C TYR A 173 -19.02 7.36 -7.04
N ALA A 174 -18.34 7.37 -8.18
CA ALA A 174 -17.97 8.60 -8.86
C ALA A 174 -19.10 9.13 -9.76
N ALA A 175 -19.06 10.45 -9.99
CA ALA A 175 -19.92 11.12 -10.96
C ALA A 175 -19.10 12.03 -11.86
N ILE A 176 -19.62 12.32 -13.06
CA ILE A 176 -19.08 13.39 -13.88
C ILE A 176 -19.64 14.71 -13.37
N LYS A 177 -18.74 15.66 -13.13
CA LYS A 177 -19.08 17.04 -12.83
C LYS A 177 -18.43 17.98 -13.84
N ARG A 178 -19.15 18.99 -14.22
CA ARG A 178 -18.59 20.12 -14.97
C ARG A 178 -17.83 21.01 -14.00
N LEU A 179 -16.55 21.19 -14.22
CA LEU A 179 -15.70 22.05 -13.40
C LEU A 179 -15.38 23.32 -14.16
N GLU A 180 -15.42 24.45 -13.46
CA GLU A 180 -15.02 25.74 -14.02
C GLU A 180 -13.52 25.76 -14.35
N LYS A 181 -13.17 26.32 -15.51
CA LYS A 181 -11.79 26.60 -15.89
C LYS A 181 -11.28 27.77 -15.05
N ARG A 182 -10.47 27.50 -14.06
CA ARG A 182 -9.81 28.51 -13.23
C ARG A 182 -8.42 28.09 -12.81
N PRO A 183 -7.53 29.06 -12.57
CA PRO A 183 -6.25 28.74 -11.97
C PRO A 183 -6.45 28.08 -10.62
N TYR A 184 -5.61 27.10 -10.30
CA TYR A 184 -5.66 26.45 -8.99
C TYR A 184 -4.31 26.44 -8.32
N LEU A 185 -4.34 26.68 -7.01
CA LEU A 185 -3.20 26.63 -6.13
C LEU A 185 -3.22 25.32 -5.38
N THR A 186 -2.19 24.51 -5.54
CA THR A 186 -2.01 23.27 -4.77
C THR A 186 -1.00 23.48 -3.65
N LYS A 187 -1.28 22.85 -2.51
CA LYS A 187 -0.33 22.70 -1.42
C LYS A 187 0.14 21.26 -1.38
N THR A 188 1.43 21.06 -1.36
CA THR A 188 2.02 19.74 -1.16
C THR A 188 3.11 19.83 -0.10
N GLN A 189 3.17 18.84 0.77
CA GLN A 189 4.26 18.70 1.72
C GLN A 189 5.29 17.76 1.09
N TYR A 190 6.48 18.30 0.84
CA TYR A 190 7.57 17.58 0.24
C TYR A 190 8.81 17.70 1.14
N TYR A 191 9.31 16.58 1.64
CA TYR A 191 10.42 16.53 2.62
C TYR A 191 10.23 17.47 3.82
N GLY A 192 9.03 17.43 4.42
CA GLY A 192 8.72 18.28 5.59
C GLY A 192 8.50 19.76 5.30
N ARG A 193 8.64 20.21 4.04
CA ARG A 193 8.43 21.61 3.64
C ARG A 193 7.12 21.77 2.89
N LEU A 194 6.33 22.76 3.30
CA LEU A 194 5.11 23.14 2.57
C LEU A 194 5.50 23.90 1.31
N ARG A 195 5.10 23.39 0.16
CA ARG A 195 5.29 24.03 -1.15
C ARG A 195 3.96 24.33 -1.80
N TYR A 196 3.95 25.39 -2.57
CA TYR A 196 2.80 25.82 -3.37
C TYR A 196 3.11 25.68 -4.84
N ARG A 197 2.14 25.21 -5.62
CA ARG A 197 2.15 25.20 -7.07
C ARG A 197 0.93 25.92 -7.59
N LEU A 198 1.15 26.92 -8.45
CA LEU A 198 0.10 27.51 -9.24
C LEU A 198 0.07 26.81 -10.60
N ARG A 199 -1.09 26.32 -10.99
CA ARG A 199 -1.32 25.76 -12.31
C ARG A 199 -2.32 26.63 -13.06
N LEU A 200 -1.90 27.07 -14.24
CA LEU A 200 -2.75 27.73 -15.22
C LEU A 200 -3.07 26.69 -16.29
N ARG A 201 -4.25 26.13 -16.26
CA ARG A 201 -4.69 25.21 -17.31
C ARG A 201 -5.02 26.02 -18.55
N LYS A 202 -4.15 26.00 -19.53
CA LYS A 202 -4.35 26.80 -20.74
C LYS A 202 -5.37 26.16 -21.67
N ASP A 203 -5.40 24.86 -21.85
CA ASP A 203 -6.15 24.22 -22.92
C ASP A 203 -6.71 22.85 -22.48
N THR A 204 -7.46 22.80 -21.38
CA THR A 204 -8.17 21.57 -21.08
C THR A 204 -9.42 21.51 -21.92
N GLU A 205 -9.42 20.63 -22.91
CA GLU A 205 -10.63 20.20 -23.64
C GLU A 205 -11.68 19.59 -22.70
N PHE A 206 -11.28 19.25 -21.46
CA PHE A 206 -12.11 18.61 -20.46
C PHE A 206 -12.69 19.65 -19.50
N GLU A 207 -13.90 20.09 -19.78
CA GLU A 207 -14.76 20.74 -18.79
C GLU A 207 -15.41 19.72 -17.84
N GLU A 208 -15.58 18.49 -18.31
CA GLU A 208 -16.16 17.39 -17.56
C GLU A 208 -15.06 16.55 -16.90
N ARG A 209 -15.23 16.25 -15.60
CA ARG A 209 -14.27 15.44 -14.83
C ARG A 209 -14.95 14.41 -13.97
N VAL A 210 -14.30 13.27 -13.83
CA VAL A 210 -14.66 12.21 -12.89
C VAL A 210 -14.30 12.64 -11.49
N VAL A 211 -15.31 12.77 -10.63
CA VAL A 211 -15.17 13.18 -9.23
C VAL A 211 -15.51 11.99 -8.34
N ALA A 212 -14.49 11.34 -7.81
CA ALA A 212 -14.60 10.21 -6.91
C ALA A 212 -14.55 10.62 -5.43
N HIS A 213 -13.98 11.76 -5.14
CA HIS A 213 -13.93 12.35 -3.82
C HIS A 213 -14.06 13.87 -3.91
N PRO A 214 -14.92 14.51 -3.11
CA PRO A 214 -15.17 15.96 -3.19
C PRO A 214 -13.91 16.82 -3.06
N ASP A 215 -12.97 16.38 -2.22
CA ASP A 215 -11.73 17.10 -1.92
C ASP A 215 -10.61 16.82 -2.94
N GLY A 216 -10.84 16.01 -3.97
CA GLY A 216 -9.81 15.58 -4.92
C GLY A 216 -8.66 14.79 -4.24
N ARG A 217 -8.97 13.99 -3.21
CA ARG A 217 -7.97 13.21 -2.47
C ARG A 217 -7.29 12.19 -3.37
N ARG A 218 -5.96 12.04 -3.20
CA ARG A 218 -5.14 11.08 -3.92
C ARG A 218 -4.98 9.74 -3.18
N LEU A 219 -4.86 9.81 -1.85
CA LEU A 219 -4.63 8.64 -1.02
C LEU A 219 -5.96 7.99 -0.64
N VAL A 220 -6.55 7.34 -1.64
CA VAL A 220 -7.82 6.62 -1.56
C VAL A 220 -7.68 5.25 -2.22
N ASP A 221 -8.62 4.35 -1.97
CA ASP A 221 -8.61 2.97 -2.43
C ASP A 221 -8.46 2.82 -3.95
N ILE A 222 -9.13 3.69 -4.70
CA ILE A 222 -9.13 3.74 -6.16
C ILE A 222 -9.22 5.21 -6.60
N THR A 223 -8.43 5.59 -7.59
CA THR A 223 -8.28 6.99 -7.99
C THR A 223 -8.39 7.16 -9.50
N PRO A 224 -9.27 8.02 -10.00
CA PRO A 224 -9.20 8.45 -11.38
C PRO A 224 -7.99 9.38 -11.56
N ARG A 225 -7.18 9.17 -12.58
CA ARG A 225 -5.96 9.92 -12.86
C ARG A 225 -6.01 10.56 -14.26
N GLY A 226 -5.23 11.60 -14.45
CA GLY A 226 -5.14 12.34 -15.71
C GLY A 226 -6.11 13.53 -15.80
N PRO A 227 -6.14 14.21 -16.95
CA PRO A 227 -6.91 15.49 -17.10
C PRO A 227 -8.42 15.34 -16.95
N ALA A 228 -8.98 14.16 -17.18
CA ALA A 228 -10.40 13.89 -16.93
C ALA A 228 -10.74 13.64 -15.45
N SER A 229 -9.78 13.76 -14.53
CA SER A 229 -9.95 13.58 -13.09
C SER A 229 -10.00 14.92 -12.36
N ASN A 230 -10.69 14.96 -11.22
CA ASN A 230 -10.61 16.08 -10.27
C ASN A 230 -9.41 16.01 -9.32
N VAL A 231 -8.59 14.97 -9.41
CA VAL A 231 -7.39 14.81 -8.58
C VAL A 231 -6.34 15.83 -9.03
N THR A 232 -6.00 16.76 -8.15
CA THR A 232 -5.02 17.81 -8.42
C THR A 232 -3.60 17.30 -8.34
N GLY A 233 -2.71 17.83 -9.20
CA GLY A 233 -1.25 17.59 -9.15
C GLY A 233 -0.76 16.47 -10.04
N ASP A 234 -1.54 15.95 -10.97
CA ASP A 234 -1.03 15.20 -12.10
C ASP A 234 -0.30 16.20 -13.04
N GLU A 235 1.01 16.04 -13.19
CA GLU A 235 1.87 17.04 -13.87
C GLU A 235 1.70 17.03 -15.39
N ASN A 236 1.03 15.99 -15.92
CA ASN A 236 0.85 15.78 -17.34
C ASN A 236 -0.61 15.88 -17.74
N ASP A 237 -0.98 17.02 -18.25
CA ASP A 237 -2.36 17.31 -18.70
C ASP A 237 -2.73 16.66 -20.05
N SER A 238 -1.97 15.66 -20.53
CA SER A 238 -2.30 14.95 -21.76
C SER A 238 -3.46 13.97 -21.55
N PRO A 239 -4.51 13.98 -22.40
CA PRO A 239 -5.60 13.01 -22.38
C PRO A 239 -5.14 11.55 -22.46
N THR A 240 -3.96 11.29 -23.04
CA THR A 240 -3.36 9.96 -23.11
C THR A 240 -3.00 9.39 -21.73
N ARG A 241 -3.11 10.20 -20.69
CA ARG A 241 -2.86 9.79 -19.28
C ARG A 241 -4.14 9.58 -18.47
N ASN A 242 -5.31 9.63 -19.08
CA ASN A 242 -6.55 9.24 -18.43
C ASN A 242 -6.51 7.76 -18.09
N ARG A 243 -6.49 7.44 -16.81
CA ARG A 243 -6.39 6.08 -16.28
C ARG A 243 -7.10 5.95 -14.94
N VAL A 244 -7.33 4.74 -14.53
CA VAL A 244 -7.81 4.42 -13.18
C VAL A 244 -6.71 3.68 -12.44
N GLU A 245 -6.41 4.14 -11.24
CA GLU A 245 -5.41 3.56 -10.36
C GLU A 245 -6.08 2.82 -9.21
N VAL A 246 -5.82 1.53 -9.09
CA VAL A 246 -6.26 0.68 -7.97
C VAL A 246 -5.12 0.58 -6.98
N ARG A 247 -5.34 1.01 -5.72
CA ARG A 247 -4.31 1.16 -4.68
C ARG A 247 -4.47 0.20 -3.49
N VAL A 248 -5.55 -0.57 -3.45
CA VAL A 248 -5.88 -1.45 -2.31
C VAL A 248 -5.11 -2.77 -2.27
N ILE A 249 -4.32 -3.05 -3.29
CA ILE A 249 -3.66 -4.34 -3.46
C ILE A 249 -2.47 -4.41 -2.51
N ASP A 250 -2.48 -5.37 -1.59
CA ASP A 250 -1.31 -5.71 -0.81
C ASP A 250 -0.23 -6.31 -1.71
N ASN A 251 1.05 -6.15 -1.36
CA ASN A 251 2.16 -6.69 -2.14
C ASN A 251 2.03 -8.21 -2.28
N GLN A 252 2.20 -8.69 -3.50
CA GLN A 252 2.11 -10.10 -3.83
C GLN A 252 3.50 -10.70 -4.01
N LYS A 253 3.85 -11.73 -3.22
CA LYS A 253 5.16 -12.39 -3.30
C LYS A 253 5.31 -13.20 -4.59
N SER A 254 4.25 -13.89 -5.00
CA SER A 254 4.22 -14.69 -6.21
C SER A 254 3.99 -13.82 -7.44
N MET A 255 4.93 -13.84 -8.39
CA MET A 255 4.76 -13.15 -9.68
C MET A 255 3.62 -13.73 -10.52
N LYS A 256 3.34 -15.04 -10.40
CA LYS A 256 2.18 -15.66 -11.07
C LYS A 256 0.87 -15.13 -10.50
N TYR A 257 0.82 -14.94 -9.18
CA TYR A 257 -0.36 -14.39 -8.54
C TYR A 257 -0.54 -12.91 -8.90
N LEU A 258 0.55 -12.14 -8.87
CA LEU A 258 0.52 -10.74 -9.32
C LEU A 258 0.04 -10.62 -10.78
N HIS A 259 0.48 -11.52 -11.66
CA HIS A 259 -0.03 -11.60 -13.03
C HIS A 259 -1.55 -11.76 -13.06
N ASP A 260 -2.10 -12.69 -12.29
CA ASP A 260 -3.53 -12.93 -12.26
C ASP A 260 -4.33 -11.77 -11.66
N VAL A 261 -3.75 -11.04 -10.71
CA VAL A 261 -4.34 -9.79 -10.19
C VAL A 261 -4.39 -8.72 -11.29
N VAL A 262 -3.33 -8.61 -12.11
CA VAL A 262 -3.33 -7.71 -13.28
C VAL A 262 -4.42 -8.13 -14.26
N MET A 263 -4.52 -9.43 -14.58
CA MET A 263 -5.56 -9.96 -15.48
C MET A 263 -6.97 -9.67 -14.95
N LEU A 264 -7.18 -9.79 -13.63
CA LEU A 264 -8.47 -9.47 -13.00
C LEU A 264 -8.84 -7.99 -13.21
N ILE A 265 -7.92 -7.06 -12.96
CA ILE A 265 -8.16 -5.62 -13.14
C ILE A 265 -8.39 -5.28 -14.61
N VAL A 266 -7.59 -5.85 -15.52
CA VAL A 266 -7.75 -5.65 -16.96
C VAL A 266 -9.09 -6.22 -17.44
N GLY A 267 -9.42 -7.44 -17.06
CA GLY A 267 -10.67 -8.11 -17.44
C GLY A 267 -11.91 -7.33 -16.97
N LEU A 268 -11.90 -6.85 -15.73
CA LEU A 268 -12.99 -6.00 -15.21
C LEU A 268 -13.08 -4.68 -15.96
N SER A 269 -11.96 -4.09 -16.37
CA SER A 269 -11.96 -2.83 -17.13
C SER A 269 -12.51 -3.00 -18.54
N LEU A 270 -12.19 -4.11 -19.19
CA LEU A 270 -12.75 -4.48 -20.51
C LEU A 270 -14.24 -4.75 -20.41
N GLU A 271 -14.66 -5.51 -19.40
CA GLU A 271 -16.09 -5.76 -19.13
C GLU A 271 -16.87 -4.47 -18.91
N ALA A 272 -16.33 -3.53 -18.13
CA ALA A 272 -16.96 -2.23 -17.89
C ALA A 272 -17.22 -1.49 -19.19
N LEU A 273 -16.23 -1.43 -20.08
CA LEU A 273 -16.37 -0.77 -21.38
C LEU A 273 -17.33 -1.49 -22.31
N TYR A 274 -17.31 -2.82 -22.33
CA TYR A 274 -18.26 -3.60 -23.09
C TYR A 274 -19.70 -3.33 -22.66
N MET A 275 -19.97 -3.36 -21.35
CA MET A 275 -21.29 -3.05 -20.82
C MET A 275 -21.76 -1.65 -21.21
N TYR A 276 -20.86 -0.68 -21.20
CA TYR A 276 -21.19 0.69 -21.55
C TYR A 276 -21.37 0.92 -23.04
N GLU A 277 -20.39 0.52 -23.86
CA GLU A 277 -20.35 0.82 -25.30
C GLU A 277 -21.32 -0.07 -26.11
N VAL A 278 -21.51 -1.33 -25.68
CA VAL A 278 -22.32 -2.30 -26.42
C VAL A 278 -23.72 -2.47 -25.83
N GLU A 279 -23.82 -2.53 -24.50
CA GLU A 279 -25.09 -2.79 -23.83
C GLU A 279 -25.79 -1.51 -23.33
N GLY A 280 -25.11 -0.35 -23.38
CA GLY A 280 -25.64 0.94 -22.88
C GLY A 280 -25.86 0.96 -21.36
N LYS A 281 -25.21 0.06 -20.61
CA LYS A 281 -25.39 -0.10 -19.16
C LYS A 281 -24.32 0.66 -18.39
N LEU A 282 -24.73 1.27 -17.28
CA LEU A 282 -23.81 1.85 -16.29
C LEU A 282 -23.59 0.88 -15.12
N PRO A 283 -22.40 0.91 -14.51
CA PRO A 283 -22.14 0.14 -13.29
C PRO A 283 -23.14 0.50 -12.18
N PRO A 284 -23.62 -0.47 -11.41
CA PRO A 284 -24.53 -0.21 -10.31
C PRO A 284 -23.78 0.46 -9.13
N ASN A 285 -24.52 1.18 -8.31
CA ASN A 285 -24.04 1.65 -7.02
C ASN A 285 -24.45 0.62 -5.95
N ASP A 286 -23.48 0.01 -5.25
CA ASP A 286 -23.76 -0.97 -4.21
C ASP A 286 -23.96 -0.26 -2.85
N PRO A 287 -25.16 -0.35 -2.24
CA PRO A 287 -25.42 0.23 -0.94
C PRO A 287 -24.61 -0.46 0.19
N ASN A 288 -24.18 -1.71 -0.01
CA ASN A 288 -23.42 -2.48 0.96
C ASN A 288 -21.89 -2.38 0.76
N HIS A 289 -21.43 -1.53 -0.18
CA HIS A 289 -20.02 -1.45 -0.57
C HIS A 289 -19.07 -1.30 0.64
N PHE A 290 -19.37 -0.39 1.55
CA PHE A 290 -18.49 -0.14 2.70
C PHE A 290 -18.47 -1.27 3.71
N ASP A 291 -19.59 -1.97 3.91
CA ASP A 291 -19.66 -3.14 4.78
C ASP A 291 -18.94 -4.33 4.15
N ASN A 292 -19.14 -4.57 2.85
CA ASN A 292 -18.42 -5.58 2.08
C ASN A 292 -16.91 -5.31 2.07
N ARG A 293 -16.51 -4.03 1.92
CA ARG A 293 -15.10 -3.62 1.99
C ARG A 293 -14.50 -3.94 3.36
N ARG A 294 -15.20 -3.65 4.45
CA ARG A 294 -14.74 -3.96 5.82
C ARG A 294 -14.59 -5.46 6.01
N GLU A 295 -15.59 -6.25 5.62
CA GLU A 295 -15.52 -7.72 5.66
C GLU A 295 -14.32 -8.27 4.89
N ALA A 296 -14.05 -7.74 3.69
CA ALA A 296 -12.90 -8.12 2.88
C ALA A 296 -11.56 -7.81 3.57
N ILE A 297 -11.43 -6.65 4.19
CA ILE A 297 -10.22 -6.25 4.93
C ILE A 297 -9.98 -7.18 6.13
N GLU A 298 -11.04 -7.49 6.87
CA GLU A 298 -10.96 -8.30 8.10
C GLU A 298 -10.72 -9.78 7.80
N LYS A 299 -11.42 -10.33 6.80
CA LYS A 299 -11.49 -11.77 6.56
C LYS A 299 -10.84 -12.24 5.26
N GLY A 300 -10.50 -11.32 4.35
CA GLY A 300 -9.96 -11.66 3.03
C GLY A 300 -10.90 -12.56 2.25
N ILE A 301 -10.37 -13.63 1.66
CA ILE A 301 -11.16 -14.58 0.85
C ILE A 301 -12.23 -15.34 1.66
N ASN A 302 -12.10 -15.37 2.97
CA ASN A 302 -13.11 -15.98 3.86
C ASN A 302 -14.26 -15.01 4.24
N ALA A 303 -14.34 -13.85 3.59
CA ALA A 303 -15.42 -12.88 3.78
C ALA A 303 -16.74 -13.39 3.19
N THR A 304 -17.86 -12.90 3.72
CA THR A 304 -19.19 -13.08 3.12
C THR A 304 -19.76 -11.72 2.80
N PHE A 305 -20.08 -11.51 1.55
CA PHE A 305 -20.60 -10.24 1.01
C PHE A 305 -22.14 -10.25 0.92
N VAL A 306 -22.72 -9.05 0.94
CA VAL A 306 -24.12 -8.84 0.57
C VAL A 306 -24.13 -8.13 -0.79
N ILE A 307 -24.51 -8.86 -1.85
CA ILE A 307 -24.60 -8.38 -3.22
C ILE A 307 -26.04 -8.57 -3.70
N ASP A 308 -26.68 -7.52 -4.16
CA ASP A 308 -28.09 -7.52 -4.58
C ASP A 308 -29.04 -8.16 -3.52
N GLY A 309 -28.77 -7.85 -2.23
CA GLY A 309 -29.54 -8.36 -1.08
C GLY A 309 -29.30 -9.84 -0.76
N ARG A 310 -28.37 -10.51 -1.41
CA ARG A 310 -28.03 -11.92 -1.18
C ARG A 310 -26.64 -12.05 -0.57
N LYS A 311 -26.51 -12.98 0.38
CA LYS A 311 -25.21 -13.37 0.92
C LYS A 311 -24.49 -14.28 -0.08
N ILE A 312 -23.22 -13.98 -0.33
CA ILE A 312 -22.34 -14.76 -1.18
C ILE A 312 -20.94 -14.78 -0.58
N ASP A 313 -20.28 -15.92 -0.57
CA ASP A 313 -18.90 -16.02 -0.12
C ASP A 313 -17.96 -15.32 -1.09
N ALA A 314 -16.91 -14.70 -0.57
CA ALA A 314 -15.97 -13.93 -1.39
C ALA A 314 -15.28 -14.79 -2.47
N GLU A 315 -14.98 -16.05 -2.14
CA GLU A 315 -14.43 -17.03 -3.09
C GLU A 315 -15.40 -17.29 -4.25
N ASP A 316 -16.66 -17.57 -3.95
CA ASP A 316 -17.68 -17.79 -4.99
C ASP A 316 -17.91 -16.54 -5.85
N ALA A 317 -17.88 -15.36 -5.23
CA ALA A 317 -17.99 -14.09 -5.95
C ALA A 317 -16.80 -13.87 -6.90
N LEU A 318 -15.58 -14.15 -6.43
CA LEU A 318 -14.35 -14.06 -7.22
C LEU A 318 -14.39 -15.02 -8.40
N LEU A 319 -14.78 -16.28 -8.20
CA LEU A 319 -14.89 -17.28 -9.25
C LEU A 319 -15.88 -16.89 -10.36
N LYS A 320 -17.02 -16.32 -9.96
CA LYS A 320 -18.00 -15.78 -10.91
C LYS A 320 -17.41 -14.65 -11.75
N ILE A 321 -16.62 -13.76 -11.12
CA ILE A 321 -15.94 -12.68 -11.87
C ILE A 321 -14.93 -13.28 -12.83
N ILE A 322 -14.04 -14.16 -12.38
CA ILE A 322 -13.02 -14.79 -13.23
C ILE A 322 -13.66 -15.44 -14.45
N SER A 323 -14.67 -16.28 -14.24
CA SER A 323 -15.41 -16.93 -15.34
C SER A 323 -16.04 -15.93 -16.32
N ARG A 324 -16.46 -14.78 -15.83
CA ARG A 324 -17.10 -13.73 -16.63
C ARG A 324 -16.08 -12.91 -17.43
N VAL A 325 -14.94 -12.57 -16.82
CA VAL A 325 -13.91 -11.72 -17.45
C VAL A 325 -12.94 -12.51 -18.33
N ASP A 326 -12.79 -13.81 -18.13
CA ASP A 326 -11.86 -14.68 -18.90
C ASP A 326 -12.13 -14.58 -20.42
N LYS A 327 -13.40 -14.54 -20.81
CA LYS A 327 -13.79 -14.37 -22.22
C LYS A 327 -13.30 -13.06 -22.86
N PHE A 328 -13.21 -11.97 -22.10
CA PHE A 328 -12.67 -10.70 -22.59
C PHE A 328 -11.15 -10.76 -22.74
N LEU A 329 -10.48 -11.44 -21.80
CA LEU A 329 -9.04 -11.66 -21.85
C LEU A 329 -8.64 -12.56 -23.04
N GLU A 330 -9.37 -13.63 -23.28
CA GLU A 330 -9.12 -14.56 -24.40
C GLU A 330 -9.14 -13.85 -25.76
N HIS A 331 -10.01 -12.84 -25.95
CA HIS A 331 -10.05 -12.05 -27.18
C HIS A 331 -8.78 -11.23 -27.45
N LEU A 332 -8.01 -10.95 -26.38
CA LEU A 332 -6.71 -10.28 -26.46
C LEU A 332 -5.53 -11.25 -26.39
N GLY A 333 -5.77 -12.56 -26.39
CA GLY A 333 -4.73 -13.57 -26.19
C GLY A 333 -4.20 -13.64 -24.75
N LEU A 334 -4.88 -12.99 -23.81
CA LEU A 334 -4.54 -12.95 -22.39
C LEU A 334 -5.27 -14.07 -21.64
N ARG A 335 -4.75 -14.50 -20.50
CA ARG A 335 -5.36 -15.55 -19.67
C ARG A 335 -4.86 -15.53 -18.25
N PHE A 336 -5.62 -16.09 -17.33
CA PHE A 336 -5.15 -16.44 -15.99
C PHE A 336 -4.18 -17.63 -16.06
N ILE A 337 -3.10 -17.61 -15.29
CA ILE A 337 -2.05 -18.65 -15.30
C ILE A 337 -1.86 -19.34 -13.95
N SER A 338 -2.43 -18.80 -12.87
CA SER A 338 -2.32 -19.34 -11.53
C SER A 338 -3.55 -20.18 -11.15
N PRO A 339 -3.53 -20.82 -9.96
CA PRO A 339 -4.67 -21.54 -9.40
C PRO A 339 -5.96 -20.73 -9.25
N LEU A 340 -5.94 -19.40 -9.37
CA LEU A 340 -7.18 -18.59 -9.45
C LEU A 340 -8.11 -19.14 -10.54
N LYS A 341 -7.57 -19.58 -11.66
CA LYS A 341 -8.33 -20.23 -12.73
C LYS A 341 -9.09 -21.48 -12.25
N ASN A 342 -8.57 -22.19 -11.27
CA ASN A 342 -9.13 -23.43 -10.73
C ASN A 342 -9.94 -23.21 -9.42
N GLY A 343 -10.24 -21.97 -9.09
CA GLY A 343 -11.00 -21.64 -7.90
C GLY A 343 -10.25 -21.75 -6.59
N LYS A 344 -8.93 -21.91 -6.65
CA LYS A 344 -8.11 -21.94 -5.45
C LYS A 344 -7.38 -20.60 -5.36
N VAL A 345 -7.85 -19.72 -4.49
CA VAL A 345 -7.00 -18.65 -4.01
C VAL A 345 -5.84 -19.33 -3.27
N GLU A 346 -4.67 -19.38 -3.89
CA GLU A 346 -3.46 -19.71 -3.13
C GLU A 346 -3.31 -18.61 -2.09
N LEU A 347 -3.76 -18.91 -0.88
CA LEU A 347 -3.34 -18.15 0.29
C LEU A 347 -1.82 -18.23 0.25
N GLN A 348 -1.19 -17.15 -0.16
CA GLN A 348 0.27 -17.08 -0.18
C GLN A 348 0.74 -17.55 1.18
N GLU A 349 1.77 -18.40 1.21
CA GLU A 349 2.34 -18.87 2.48
C GLU A 349 2.60 -17.65 3.34
N ARG A 350 1.76 -17.51 4.37
CA ARG A 350 1.92 -16.40 5.33
C ARG A 350 3.29 -16.56 5.94
N PRO A 351 4.06 -15.49 6.11
CA PRO A 351 5.36 -15.60 6.74
C PRO A 351 5.17 -16.28 8.09
N LYS A 352 5.90 -17.38 8.32
CA LYS A 352 5.89 -18.03 9.62
C LYS A 352 6.63 -17.12 10.60
N LEU A 353 5.86 -16.47 11.47
CA LEU A 353 6.44 -15.63 12.51
C LEU A 353 6.73 -16.50 13.73
N ASN A 354 8.02 -16.79 13.98
CA ASN A 354 8.46 -17.36 15.25
C ASN A 354 8.92 -16.23 16.16
N VAL A 355 8.00 -15.68 16.95
CA VAL A 355 8.23 -14.50 17.80
C VAL A 355 8.08 -14.85 19.26
N GLU A 356 9.14 -14.55 20.02
CA GLU A 356 9.13 -14.58 21.48
C GLU A 356 8.76 -13.17 22.02
N TYR A 357 7.84 -13.13 22.96
CA TYR A 357 7.47 -11.90 23.63
C TYR A 357 8.00 -11.90 25.07
N ALA A 358 8.87 -10.95 25.39
CA ALA A 358 9.43 -10.82 26.74
C ALA A 358 8.37 -10.35 27.77
N HIS A 359 7.32 -9.64 27.30
CA HIS A 359 6.28 -9.05 28.17
C HIS A 359 4.88 -9.30 27.60
N LYS A 360 4.41 -10.54 27.66
CA LYS A 360 3.12 -10.98 27.04
C LYS A 360 1.90 -10.14 27.47
N ASP A 361 1.85 -9.74 28.75
CA ASP A 361 0.68 -9.04 29.30
C ASP A 361 0.56 -7.59 28.85
N VAL A 362 1.65 -6.97 28.42
CA VAL A 362 1.71 -5.53 28.05
C VAL A 362 1.62 -5.29 26.55
N ILE A 363 1.85 -6.31 25.73
CA ILE A 363 1.79 -6.20 24.27
C ILE A 363 0.41 -5.78 23.75
N LYS A 364 -0.66 -6.13 24.48
CA LYS A 364 -2.03 -5.67 24.17
C LYS A 364 -2.18 -4.15 24.16
N TYR A 365 -1.28 -3.43 24.79
CA TYR A 365 -1.30 -1.97 24.88
C TYR A 365 -0.40 -1.25 23.85
N ILE A 366 0.33 -1.99 23.01
CA ILE A 366 1.16 -1.39 21.96
C ILE A 366 0.28 -0.48 21.08
N GLY A 367 0.80 0.73 20.81
CA GLY A 367 0.11 1.76 20.06
C GLY A 367 -0.68 2.75 20.91
N ASN A 368 -0.98 2.41 22.19
CA ASN A 368 -1.56 3.34 23.14
C ASN A 368 -0.49 4.23 23.78
N TYR A 369 -0.90 5.32 24.41
CA TYR A 369 -0.03 6.13 25.26
C TYR A 369 -0.04 5.59 26.68
N ALA A 370 1.08 5.73 27.37
CA ALA A 370 1.19 5.29 28.76
C ALA A 370 2.03 6.25 29.60
N GLU A 371 1.75 6.25 30.90
CA GLU A 371 2.62 6.79 31.93
C GLU A 371 3.40 5.61 32.53
N VAL A 372 4.74 5.70 32.51
CA VAL A 372 5.64 4.68 33.00
C VAL A 372 6.60 5.26 34.04
N ILE A 373 6.75 4.59 35.17
CA ILE A 373 7.80 4.90 36.15
C ILE A 373 8.94 3.92 35.89
N LEU A 374 10.13 4.47 35.57
CA LEU A 374 11.31 3.67 35.27
C LEU A 374 11.85 3.00 36.55
N GLY A 375 11.95 1.68 36.50
CA GLY A 375 12.45 0.86 37.61
C GLY A 375 13.99 0.77 37.67
N SER A 376 14.66 1.12 36.55
CA SER A 376 16.11 1.14 36.39
C SER A 376 16.57 2.39 35.65
N ASN A 377 17.87 2.70 35.70
CA ASN A 377 18.46 3.72 34.83
C ASN A 377 18.40 3.27 33.36
N LYS A 378 17.92 4.16 32.46
CA LYS A 378 17.87 3.86 31.03
C LYS A 378 18.85 4.73 30.27
N THR A 379 19.60 4.13 29.35
CA THR A 379 20.47 4.87 28.44
C THR A 379 19.76 5.04 27.11
N VAL A 380 19.69 6.26 26.62
CA VAL A 380 19.13 6.60 25.31
C VAL A 380 20.13 7.39 24.49
N GLU A 381 20.04 7.25 23.18
CA GLU A 381 20.86 8.02 22.25
C GLU A 381 20.02 9.09 21.56
N ILE A 382 20.47 10.34 21.63
CA ILE A 382 19.80 11.49 21.00
C ILE A 382 20.86 12.24 20.19
N LYS A 383 20.71 12.28 18.87
CA LYS A 383 21.65 12.94 17.94
C LYS A 383 23.10 12.50 18.15
N GLY A 384 23.34 11.20 18.31
CA GLY A 384 24.67 10.63 18.52
C GLY A 384 25.27 10.82 19.90
N LYS A 385 24.54 11.41 20.86
CA LYS A 385 24.97 11.56 22.26
C LYS A 385 24.17 10.66 23.17
N ARG A 386 24.85 10.00 24.09
CA ARG A 386 24.23 9.12 25.11
C ARG A 386 23.81 9.92 26.33
N TYR A 387 22.58 9.69 26.77
CA TYR A 387 22.00 10.29 27.97
C TYR A 387 21.46 9.18 28.87
N THR A 388 21.59 9.39 30.18
CA THR A 388 21.04 8.48 31.18
C THR A 388 19.77 9.10 31.77
N ILE A 389 18.66 8.40 31.71
CA ILE A 389 17.41 8.75 32.37
C ILE A 389 17.41 8.01 33.72
N PRO A 390 17.34 8.71 34.86
CA PRO A 390 17.44 8.08 36.18
C PRO A 390 16.24 7.16 36.48
N LYS A 391 16.50 6.13 37.28
CA LYS A 391 15.46 5.33 37.96
C LYS A 391 14.48 6.25 38.70
N GLY A 392 13.20 5.88 38.69
CA GLY A 392 12.12 6.65 39.31
C GLY A 392 11.57 7.77 38.43
N THR A 393 12.20 8.06 37.29
CA THR A 393 11.68 9.07 36.35
C THR A 393 10.33 8.61 35.81
N LYS A 394 9.34 9.49 35.82
CA LYS A 394 8.05 9.30 35.17
C LYS A 394 8.17 9.72 33.70
N VAL A 395 7.91 8.80 32.78
CA VAL A 395 7.93 9.04 31.34
C VAL A 395 6.52 8.86 30.79
N ILE A 396 6.09 9.78 29.94
CA ILE A 396 4.80 9.69 29.23
C ILE A 396 5.09 9.64 27.73
N GLY A 397 4.58 8.62 27.05
CA GLY A 397 4.77 8.45 25.62
C GLY A 397 3.97 7.31 25.05
N LYS A 398 4.17 7.04 23.75
CA LYS A 398 3.52 5.96 23.04
C LYS A 398 4.24 4.65 23.32
N LEU A 399 3.50 3.60 23.69
CA LEU A 399 4.06 2.26 23.82
C LEU A 399 4.34 1.68 22.42
N VAL A 400 5.58 1.26 22.22
CA VAL A 400 6.07 0.74 20.96
C VAL A 400 6.73 -0.62 21.17
N PRO A 401 6.65 -1.53 20.19
CA PRO A 401 7.47 -2.73 20.21
C PRO A 401 8.93 -2.36 19.94
N MET A 402 9.82 -2.89 20.74
CA MET A 402 11.25 -2.92 20.45
C MET A 402 11.60 -4.36 20.12
N ALA A 403 12.22 -4.58 18.98
CA ALA A 403 12.33 -5.92 18.47
C ALA A 403 13.73 -6.19 17.91
N SER A 404 14.19 -7.41 18.08
CA SER A 404 15.35 -7.98 17.38
C SER A 404 14.92 -9.25 16.68
N TYR A 405 15.34 -9.44 15.42
CA TYR A 405 14.90 -10.58 14.60
C TYR A 405 16.05 -11.32 13.96
N LYS A 406 15.78 -12.59 13.62
CA LYS A 406 16.57 -13.36 12.68
C LYS A 406 15.69 -13.76 11.51
N TYR A 407 16.06 -13.31 10.32
CA TYR A 407 15.35 -13.58 9.10
C TYR A 407 15.95 -14.74 8.35
N ARG A 408 15.09 -15.47 7.62
CA ARG A 408 15.51 -16.37 6.57
C ARG A 408 15.18 -15.74 5.24
N VAL A 409 16.18 -15.63 4.38
CA VAL A 409 16.07 -15.08 3.05
C VAL A 409 15.88 -16.25 2.08
N ASP A 410 15.06 -16.07 1.04
CA ASP A 410 14.92 -17.07 -0.02
C ASP A 410 16.16 -17.08 -0.93
N ASN A 411 16.19 -18.01 -1.89
CA ASN A 411 17.28 -18.12 -2.85
C ASN A 411 17.39 -16.91 -3.83
N LYS A 412 16.43 -15.99 -3.79
CA LYS A 412 16.41 -14.77 -4.58
C LYS A 412 16.81 -13.53 -3.77
N GLY A 413 17.09 -13.67 -2.48
CA GLY A 413 17.49 -12.57 -1.61
C GLY A 413 16.34 -11.75 -1.02
N PHE A 414 15.10 -12.26 -1.08
CA PHE A 414 13.96 -11.64 -0.38
C PHE A 414 13.70 -12.33 0.96
N VAL A 415 13.27 -11.55 1.96
CA VAL A 415 12.89 -12.08 3.27
C VAL A 415 11.70 -13.03 3.10
N LYS A 416 11.90 -14.28 3.49
CA LYS A 416 10.90 -15.36 3.40
C LYS A 416 10.17 -15.58 4.72
N ASP A 417 10.94 -15.69 5.82
CA ASP A 417 10.42 -16.00 7.14
C ASP A 417 11.16 -15.22 8.21
N ILE A 418 10.51 -15.00 9.34
CA ILE A 418 11.15 -14.59 10.58
C ILE A 418 11.41 -15.84 11.39
N VAL A 419 12.68 -16.28 11.45
CA VAL A 419 13.06 -17.53 12.09
C VAL A 419 13.04 -17.40 13.61
N LYS A 420 13.47 -16.25 14.12
CA LYS A 420 13.38 -15.92 15.53
C LYS A 420 13.31 -14.40 15.68
N GLY A 421 12.38 -13.93 16.49
CA GLY A 421 12.26 -12.53 16.90
C GLY A 421 11.96 -12.44 18.39
N VAL A 422 12.58 -11.49 19.07
CA VAL A 422 12.25 -11.14 20.46
C VAL A 422 11.66 -9.73 20.46
N VAL A 423 10.43 -9.62 20.91
CA VAL A 423 9.75 -8.32 21.04
C VAL A 423 9.74 -7.94 22.52
N THR A 424 10.37 -6.84 22.83
CA THR A 424 10.28 -6.16 24.12
C THR A 424 9.40 -4.92 24.00
N LEU A 425 9.02 -4.33 25.09
CA LEU A 425 8.27 -3.10 25.12
C LEU A 425 9.23 -1.91 25.23
N GLY A 426 8.88 -0.83 24.55
CA GLY A 426 9.52 0.48 24.71
C GLY A 426 8.48 1.58 24.84
N ILE A 427 8.92 2.77 25.26
CA ILE A 427 8.11 3.97 25.26
C ILE A 427 8.75 5.03 24.38
N LYS A 428 8.00 5.53 23.40
CA LYS A 428 8.45 6.55 22.43
C LYS A 428 7.93 7.92 22.82
N ARG A 429 8.84 8.89 23.01
CA ARG A 429 8.53 10.29 23.27
C ARG A 429 9.44 11.19 22.45
N ASN A 430 8.86 12.13 21.69
CA ASN A 430 9.61 13.10 20.87
C ASN A 430 10.70 12.47 19.97
N GLY A 431 10.41 11.32 19.39
CA GLY A 431 11.34 10.58 18.52
C GLY A 431 12.38 9.74 19.27
N VAL A 432 12.44 9.80 20.59
CA VAL A 432 13.33 8.98 21.40
C VAL A 432 12.60 7.73 21.88
N GLU A 433 13.21 6.57 21.72
CA GLU A 433 12.70 5.28 22.19
C GLU A 433 13.47 4.85 23.45
N ILE A 434 12.72 4.58 24.51
CA ILE A 434 13.25 4.16 25.80
C ILE A 434 12.86 2.70 26.00
N PRO A 435 13.82 1.75 26.03
CA PRO A 435 13.52 0.35 26.27
C PRO A 435 12.98 0.14 27.69
N LEU A 436 11.92 -0.63 27.80
CA LEU A 436 11.34 -1.01 29.09
C LEU A 436 11.75 -2.43 29.45
N ASP A 437 11.94 -2.68 30.75
CA ASP A 437 12.23 -3.99 31.31
C ASP A 437 11.22 -4.33 32.44
N GLU A 438 11.40 -5.50 33.06
CA GLU A 438 10.51 -6.01 34.11
C GLU A 438 10.45 -5.16 35.37
N SER A 439 11.45 -4.30 35.60
CA SER A 439 11.47 -3.36 36.72
C SER A 439 10.60 -2.13 36.50
N ASP A 440 10.21 -1.84 35.25
CA ASP A 440 9.44 -0.67 34.89
C ASP A 440 7.94 -0.88 35.17
N ARG A 441 7.29 0.16 35.70
CA ARG A 441 5.88 0.08 36.06
C ARG A 441 5.03 0.99 35.20
N ILE A 442 4.13 0.39 34.41
CA ILE A 442 3.08 1.14 33.72
C ILE A 442 2.01 1.51 34.74
N VAL A 443 1.82 2.83 34.96
CA VAL A 443 0.89 3.36 35.97
C VAL A 443 -0.48 3.68 35.34
N ASN A 444 -0.46 4.11 34.08
CA ASN A 444 -1.67 4.45 33.36
C ASN A 444 -1.51 4.14 31.86
N VAL A 445 -2.58 3.70 31.21
CA VAL A 445 -2.64 3.51 29.75
C VAL A 445 -3.82 4.32 29.25
N MET A 446 -3.60 5.11 28.21
CA MET A 446 -4.58 6.02 27.64
C MET A 446 -4.65 5.90 26.13
N SER A 447 -5.82 6.17 25.57
CA SER A 447 -5.98 6.29 24.11
C SER A 447 -5.25 7.53 23.58
N GLU A 448 -5.02 7.57 22.27
CA GLU A 448 -4.43 8.76 21.62
C GLU A 448 -5.29 10.02 21.85
N LEU A 449 -6.62 9.85 21.81
CA LEU A 449 -7.54 10.96 22.06
C LEU A 449 -7.42 11.48 23.50
N GLU A 450 -7.36 10.59 24.48
CA GLU A 450 -7.19 10.97 25.88
C GLU A 450 -5.84 11.67 26.12
N TYR A 451 -4.77 11.15 25.50
CA TYR A 451 -3.45 11.80 25.56
C TYR A 451 -3.50 13.22 25.00
N LEU A 452 -4.08 13.40 23.81
CA LEU A 452 -4.22 14.72 23.19
C LEU A 452 -5.04 15.68 24.06
N MET A 453 -6.17 15.22 24.63
CA MET A 453 -7.00 16.04 25.52
C MET A 453 -6.25 16.48 26.79
N ARG A 454 -5.45 15.59 27.41
CA ARG A 454 -4.64 15.91 28.57
C ARG A 454 -3.50 16.89 28.22
N SER A 455 -2.85 16.66 27.07
CA SER A 455 -1.80 17.57 26.56
C SER A 455 -2.33 18.98 26.33
N MET A 456 -3.50 19.11 25.69
CA MET A 456 -4.13 20.41 25.45
C MET A 456 -4.54 21.14 26.75
N ARG A 457 -4.78 20.41 27.83
CA ARG A 457 -5.12 20.96 29.16
C ARG A 457 -3.90 21.20 30.03
N GLY A 458 -2.69 20.97 29.54
CA GLY A 458 -1.43 21.12 30.33
C GLY A 458 -1.32 20.11 31.47
N LEU A 459 -1.97 18.93 31.36
CA LEU A 459 -2.02 17.90 32.40
C LEU A 459 -0.99 16.77 32.20
N LEU A 460 -0.05 16.92 31.24
CA LEU A 460 0.99 15.91 30.91
C LEU A 460 2.40 16.42 31.21
#